data_744a59e0a258c18c1fba225baa9fdb33
#
_entry.id   744a59e0a258c18c1fba225baa9fdb33
#
_cell.length_a   1.000
_cell.length_b   1.000
_cell.length_c   1.000
_cell.angle_alpha   90.00
_cell.angle_beta   90.00
_cell.angle_gamma   90.00
#
_symmetry.space_group_name_H-M   'P 1'
#
loop_
_entity.id
_entity.type
_entity.pdbx_description
1 polymer ?
#
loop_
_entity_poly.entity_id
_entity_poly.type
_entity_poly.pdbx_seq_one_letter_code
_entity_poly.pdbx_strand_id
1 'polypeptide(L)'
;GEIVFYLEEERLTRAKYDGAPLAGLIKVFDYVDHIDHLVICHTNNQQCILDWTGENVYDGLIRKLSRRKFNYKTHNIFSIHHELHAACGYFNSGFDTAACVIADGAGSFLSMNQEADYIPRVLKDLEKSVYEFETIFNVKNPEDFDTVYKHLGSAEPIGFQNPSPNFYVTEHPGLTKTYEAVTQYCGFQAIDAGKTMGLAPYGKPNEDLPRFLDDNYEWVNRELVLP
;
A
#
# COMPACT_ATOMS: atom_id res chain seq x y z
N GLY A 1 14.77 4.29 16.19
CA GLY A 1 15.74 3.76 15.22
C GLY A 1 16.27 4.86 14.33
N GLU A 2 17.39 4.62 13.68
CA GLU A 2 18.01 5.55 12.74
C GLU A 2 17.96 4.94 11.34
N ILE A 3 17.57 5.74 10.32
CA ILE A 3 17.65 5.32 8.92
C ILE A 3 19.09 5.51 8.47
N VAL A 4 19.80 4.40 8.30
CA VAL A 4 21.20 4.42 7.85
C VAL A 4 21.30 4.54 6.33
N PHE A 5 20.30 3.97 5.62
CA PHE A 5 20.32 3.90 4.16
C PHE A 5 18.89 3.83 3.62
N TYR A 6 18.65 4.58 2.53
CA TYR A 6 17.43 4.51 1.73
C TYR A 6 17.81 4.58 0.24
N LEU A 7 17.23 3.71 -0.56
CA LEU A 7 17.49 3.69 -2.00
C LEU A 7 16.29 3.09 -2.75
N GLU A 8 15.90 3.74 -3.82
CA GLU A 8 14.96 3.22 -4.81
C GLU A 8 15.75 2.48 -5.90
N GLU A 9 15.29 1.30 -6.28
CA GLU A 9 15.96 0.45 -7.29
C GLU A 9 16.16 1.19 -8.61
N GLU A 10 15.19 1.97 -9.05
CA GLU A 10 15.27 2.75 -10.29
C GLU A 10 16.44 3.74 -10.33
N ARG A 11 16.97 4.14 -9.16
CA ARG A 11 18.17 5.01 -9.09
C ARG A 11 19.44 4.29 -9.48
N LEU A 12 19.48 2.97 -9.28
CA LEU A 12 20.59 2.11 -9.66
C LEU A 12 20.46 1.62 -11.09
N THR A 13 19.30 1.11 -11.43
CA THR A 13 19.04 0.48 -12.74
C THR A 13 18.80 1.50 -13.84
N ARG A 14 18.39 2.74 -13.49
CA ARG A 14 17.93 3.80 -14.40
C ARG A 14 16.71 3.40 -15.23
N ALA A 15 16.02 2.37 -14.79
CA ALA A 15 14.74 1.94 -15.35
C ALA A 15 13.61 2.48 -14.47
N LYS A 16 12.79 3.38 -15.02
CA LYS A 16 11.69 3.98 -14.27
C LYS A 16 10.67 2.90 -13.89
N TYR A 17 10.16 2.98 -12.65
CA TYR A 17 9.24 2.01 -12.06
C TYR A 17 9.84 0.60 -11.85
N ASP A 18 11.15 0.48 -11.80
CA ASP A 18 11.80 -0.75 -11.39
C ASP A 18 11.58 -0.95 -9.87
N GLY A 19 10.67 -1.84 -9.53
CA GLY A 19 10.25 -2.08 -8.14
C GLY A 19 10.88 -3.31 -7.49
N ALA A 20 11.72 -4.06 -8.24
CA ALA A 20 12.39 -5.23 -7.68
C ALA A 20 13.76 -4.84 -7.08
N PRO A 21 13.91 -4.69 -5.75
CA PRO A 21 15.09 -4.06 -5.13
C PRO A 21 16.31 -4.99 -5.08
N LEU A 22 16.67 -5.60 -6.21
CA LEU A 22 17.74 -6.60 -6.28
C LEU A 22 19.14 -5.99 -6.16
N ALA A 23 19.39 -4.91 -6.89
CA ALA A 23 20.67 -4.21 -6.82
C ALA A 23 20.77 -3.39 -5.53
N GLY A 24 19.68 -2.77 -5.09
CA GLY A 24 19.60 -2.05 -3.83
C GLY A 24 19.89 -2.93 -2.64
N LEU A 25 19.38 -4.16 -2.64
CA LEU A 25 19.61 -5.13 -1.58
C LEU A 25 21.10 -5.49 -1.43
N ILE A 26 21.80 -5.64 -2.54
CA ILE A 26 23.25 -5.90 -2.51
C ILE A 26 24.01 -4.66 -2.05
N LYS A 27 23.55 -3.47 -2.47
CA LYS A 27 24.14 -2.19 -2.13
C LYS A 27 24.14 -1.89 -0.63
N VAL A 28 23.19 -2.46 0.12
CA VAL A 28 23.13 -2.33 1.60
C VAL A 28 24.44 -2.71 2.26
N PHE A 29 25.16 -3.70 1.74
CA PHE A 29 26.41 -4.17 2.31
C PHE A 29 27.60 -3.22 2.12
N ASP A 30 27.44 -2.12 1.39
CA ASP A 30 28.41 -1.02 1.41
C ASP A 30 28.31 -0.18 2.70
N TYR A 31 27.21 -0.32 3.44
CA TYR A 31 26.88 0.51 4.60
C TYR A 31 26.87 -0.28 5.92
N VAL A 32 26.56 -1.56 5.86
CA VAL A 32 26.44 -2.42 7.05
C VAL A 32 27.19 -3.74 6.86
N ASP A 33 27.75 -4.26 7.96
CA ASP A 33 28.50 -5.51 7.95
C ASP A 33 27.62 -6.73 8.23
N HIS A 34 26.48 -6.54 8.84
CA HIS A 34 25.53 -7.60 9.16
C HIS A 34 24.10 -7.05 9.16
N ILE A 35 23.14 -7.96 9.09
CA ILE A 35 21.72 -7.71 9.28
C ILE A 35 21.16 -8.71 10.27
N ASP A 36 20.23 -8.28 11.10
CA ASP A 36 19.52 -9.12 12.09
C ASP A 36 18.17 -9.56 11.55
N HIS A 37 17.54 -8.69 10.77
CA HIS A 37 16.22 -8.91 10.21
C HIS A 37 16.16 -8.46 8.73
N LEU A 38 15.61 -9.33 7.89
CA LEU A 38 15.16 -8.98 6.53
C LEU A 38 13.64 -8.90 6.56
N VAL A 39 13.10 -7.73 6.32
CA VAL A 39 11.66 -7.52 6.22
C VAL A 39 11.30 -7.30 4.76
N ILE A 40 10.44 -8.18 4.23
CA ILE A 40 9.97 -8.13 2.84
C ILE A 40 8.49 -7.83 2.88
N CYS A 41 8.10 -6.70 2.29
CA CYS A 41 6.72 -6.22 2.27
C CYS A 41 6.14 -6.37 0.86
N HIS A 42 4.97 -6.97 0.77
CA HIS A 42 4.22 -7.17 -0.47
C HIS A 42 2.75 -6.77 -0.28
N THR A 43 2.06 -6.57 -1.38
CA THR A 43 0.59 -6.38 -1.39
C THR A 43 -0.15 -7.70 -1.58
N ASN A 44 0.54 -8.77 -2.00
CA ASN A 44 -0.05 -10.07 -2.28
C ASN A 44 0.95 -11.19 -1.94
N ASN A 45 0.49 -12.26 -1.32
CA ASN A 45 1.30 -13.44 -1.02
C ASN A 45 1.89 -14.11 -2.28
N GLN A 46 1.19 -14.03 -3.42
CA GLN A 46 1.65 -14.57 -4.70
C GLN A 46 2.81 -13.77 -5.33
N GLN A 47 3.07 -12.57 -4.85
CA GLN A 47 4.20 -11.74 -5.32
C GLN A 47 5.54 -12.12 -4.68
N CYS A 48 5.55 -13.10 -3.80
CA CYS A 48 6.79 -13.65 -3.29
C CYS A 48 7.55 -14.30 -4.46
N ILE A 49 8.54 -13.58 -5.00
CA ILE A 49 9.36 -14.06 -6.10
C ILE A 49 10.25 -15.18 -5.56
N LEU A 50 10.01 -16.38 -6.06
CA LEU A 50 10.83 -17.56 -5.74
C LEU A 50 11.88 -17.74 -6.83
N ASP A 51 13.09 -18.12 -6.42
CA ASP A 51 14.11 -18.58 -7.36
C ASP A 51 13.81 -20.02 -7.81
N TRP A 52 14.63 -20.57 -8.72
CA TRP A 52 14.46 -21.93 -9.22
C TRP A 52 14.62 -23.02 -8.16
N THR A 53 15.08 -22.68 -6.96
CA THR A 53 15.17 -23.62 -5.82
C THR A 53 13.97 -23.56 -4.90
N GLY A 54 13.02 -22.66 -5.14
CA GLY A 54 11.88 -22.38 -4.30
C GLY A 54 12.19 -21.48 -3.09
N GLU A 55 13.39 -20.90 -3.02
CA GLU A 55 13.73 -19.91 -2.03
C GLU A 55 13.27 -18.51 -2.46
N ASN A 56 12.96 -17.65 -1.49
CA ASN A 56 12.71 -16.24 -1.76
C ASN A 56 13.96 -15.62 -2.41
N VAL A 57 13.77 -14.92 -3.55
CA VAL A 57 14.90 -14.38 -4.33
C VAL A 57 15.77 -13.42 -3.54
N TYR A 58 15.18 -12.65 -2.63
CA TYR A 58 15.93 -11.70 -1.78
C TYR A 58 16.81 -12.42 -0.75
N ASP A 59 16.28 -13.47 -0.12
CA ASP A 59 17.06 -14.36 0.74
C ASP A 59 18.20 -15.03 -0.03
N GLY A 60 17.87 -15.56 -1.21
CA GLY A 60 18.83 -16.20 -2.09
C GLY A 60 19.96 -15.28 -2.50
N LEU A 61 19.67 -14.00 -2.82
CA LEU A 61 20.66 -12.99 -3.14
C LEU A 61 21.59 -12.70 -1.95
N ILE A 62 21.03 -12.45 -0.77
CA ILE A 62 21.82 -12.19 0.45
C ILE A 62 22.77 -13.36 0.71
N ARG A 63 22.26 -14.59 0.71
CA ARG A 63 23.05 -15.78 1.05
C ARG A 63 24.09 -16.14 0.01
N LYS A 64 23.74 -16.03 -1.29
CA LYS A 64 24.57 -16.52 -2.39
C LYS A 64 25.58 -15.48 -2.88
N LEU A 65 25.17 -14.20 -2.95
CA LEU A 65 25.99 -13.16 -3.55
C LEU A 65 26.83 -12.39 -2.54
N SER A 66 26.36 -12.24 -1.28
CA SER A 66 27.13 -11.52 -0.27
C SER A 66 28.43 -12.22 0.15
N ARG A 67 28.59 -13.50 -0.16
CA ARG A 67 29.70 -14.36 0.29
C ARG A 67 29.91 -14.39 1.81
N ARG A 68 29.00 -13.79 2.56
CA ARG A 68 29.03 -13.69 4.02
C ARG A 68 28.00 -14.65 4.59
N LYS A 69 28.34 -15.31 5.69
CA LYS A 69 27.36 -16.11 6.44
C LYS A 69 26.65 -15.16 7.39
N PHE A 70 25.44 -14.76 7.02
CA PHE A 70 24.57 -14.00 7.91
C PHE A 70 23.62 -14.94 8.63
N ASN A 71 23.43 -14.67 9.91
CA ASN A 71 22.38 -15.29 10.69
C ASN A 71 21.32 -14.23 10.98
N TYR A 72 20.31 -14.16 10.13
CA TYR A 72 19.23 -13.19 10.20
C TYR A 72 17.88 -13.89 10.13
N LYS A 73 16.84 -13.21 10.57
CA LYS A 73 15.45 -13.66 10.43
C LYS A 73 14.78 -12.96 9.27
N THR A 74 14.09 -13.73 8.43
CA THR A 74 13.28 -13.19 7.34
C THR A 74 11.83 -13.09 7.80
N HIS A 75 11.24 -11.92 7.56
CA HIS A 75 9.83 -11.61 7.79
C HIS A 75 9.20 -11.25 6.45
N ASN A 76 8.26 -12.08 6.01
CA ASN A 76 7.48 -11.83 4.79
C ASN A 76 6.09 -11.32 5.18
N ILE A 77 5.81 -10.06 4.89
CA ILE A 77 4.60 -9.36 5.33
C ILE A 77 3.82 -8.93 4.09
N PHE A 78 2.61 -9.43 3.95
CA PHE A 78 1.77 -9.18 2.76
C PHE A 78 0.32 -8.82 3.07
N SER A 79 -0.14 -8.97 4.31
CA SER A 79 -1.55 -8.82 4.68
C SER A 79 -1.90 -7.51 5.35
N ILE A 80 -0.91 -6.72 5.73
CA ILE A 80 -1.06 -5.48 6.51
C ILE A 80 -0.39 -4.28 5.83
N HIS A 81 -0.50 -4.18 4.51
CA HIS A 81 0.19 -3.14 3.72
C HIS A 81 -0.12 -1.73 4.21
N HIS A 82 -1.39 -1.40 4.43
CA HIS A 82 -1.79 -0.09 4.95
C HIS A 82 -1.29 0.16 6.39
N GLU A 83 -1.22 -0.87 7.22
CA GLU A 83 -0.64 -0.74 8.55
C GLU A 83 0.87 -0.44 8.50
N LEU A 84 1.59 -1.02 7.53
CA LEU A 84 3.00 -0.71 7.31
C LEU A 84 3.20 0.76 6.88
N HIS A 85 2.33 1.30 6.03
CA HIS A 85 2.34 2.72 5.69
C HIS A 85 2.05 3.59 6.92
N ALA A 86 1.03 3.22 7.71
CA ALA A 86 0.69 3.93 8.94
C ALA A 86 1.86 3.92 9.94
N ALA A 87 2.48 2.75 10.14
CA ALA A 87 3.64 2.62 11.01
C ALA A 87 4.81 3.50 10.53
N CYS A 88 5.09 3.48 9.22
CA CYS A 88 6.14 4.34 8.65
C CYS A 88 5.87 5.82 8.93
N GLY A 89 4.65 6.29 8.69
CA GLY A 89 4.25 7.67 8.98
C GLY A 89 4.30 8.00 10.47
N TYR A 90 3.72 7.16 11.30
CA TYR A 90 3.64 7.36 12.74
C TYR A 90 5.02 7.43 13.41
N PHE A 91 5.89 6.45 13.18
CA PHE A 91 7.22 6.41 13.81
C PHE A 91 8.13 7.57 13.38
N ASN A 92 7.89 8.13 12.19
CA ASN A 92 8.65 9.29 11.72
C ASN A 92 8.02 10.64 12.08
N SER A 93 6.79 10.66 12.59
CA SER A 93 6.07 11.90 12.92
C SER A 93 6.52 12.55 14.22
N GLY A 94 6.98 11.71 15.19
CA GLY A 94 7.25 12.15 16.55
C GLY A 94 6.01 12.39 17.42
N PHE A 95 4.82 11.99 16.95
CA PHE A 95 3.58 12.10 17.73
C PHE A 95 3.45 10.93 18.73
N ASP A 96 2.92 11.20 19.91
CA ASP A 96 2.57 10.15 20.88
C ASP A 96 1.27 9.44 20.48
N THR A 97 0.34 10.18 19.89
CA THR A 97 -0.93 9.68 19.34
C THR A 97 -1.20 10.31 17.99
N ALA A 98 -1.76 9.55 17.07
CA ALA A 98 -2.05 10.05 15.72
C ALA A 98 -3.28 9.39 15.09
N ALA A 99 -3.98 10.13 14.23
CA ALA A 99 -4.81 9.57 13.21
C ALA A 99 -3.97 9.37 11.94
N CYS A 100 -3.77 8.12 11.52
CA CYS A 100 -3.06 7.80 10.30
C CYS A 100 -4.07 7.53 9.18
N VAL A 101 -4.05 8.38 8.15
CA VAL A 101 -4.90 8.25 6.96
C VAL A 101 -4.05 7.71 5.82
N ILE A 102 -4.42 6.54 5.32
CA ILE A 102 -3.76 5.88 4.20
C ILE A 102 -4.70 5.89 3.00
N ALA A 103 -4.23 6.44 1.91
CA ALA A 103 -4.88 6.39 0.61
C ALA A 103 -3.85 5.88 -0.41
N ASP A 104 -4.01 4.64 -0.83
CA ASP A 104 -3.07 3.95 -1.71
C ASP A 104 -3.78 3.49 -2.98
N GLY A 105 -3.03 3.31 -4.06
CA GLY A 105 -3.55 2.83 -5.34
C GLY A 105 -4.14 1.42 -5.27
N ALA A 106 -3.48 0.55 -4.51
CA ALA A 106 -3.96 -0.75 -4.08
C ALA A 106 -3.06 -1.25 -2.95
N GLY A 107 -3.63 -1.40 -1.76
CA GLY A 107 -2.96 -2.03 -0.65
C GLY A 107 -2.99 -3.56 -0.75
N SER A 108 -3.10 -4.26 0.38
CA SER A 108 -3.13 -5.72 0.39
C SER A 108 -4.27 -6.27 -0.46
N PHE A 109 -3.93 -7.22 -1.34
CA PHE A 109 -4.91 -8.08 -1.99
C PHE A 109 -5.32 -9.19 -1.02
N LEU A 110 -6.59 -9.23 -0.70
CA LEU A 110 -7.19 -10.16 0.21
C LEU A 110 -7.97 -11.20 -0.60
N SER A 111 -7.36 -12.36 -0.79
CA SER A 111 -8.08 -13.50 -1.33
C SER A 111 -8.87 -14.14 -0.20
N MET A 112 -10.15 -14.37 -0.42
CA MET A 112 -11.09 -14.89 0.57
C MET A 112 -10.74 -16.29 1.08
N ASN A 113 -9.86 -16.99 0.37
CA ASN A 113 -9.35 -18.31 0.76
C ASN A 113 -8.07 -18.23 1.61
N GLN A 114 -7.58 -17.04 1.94
CA GLN A 114 -6.39 -16.86 2.79
C GLN A 114 -6.83 -16.61 4.23
N GLU A 115 -6.30 -17.42 5.15
CA GLU A 115 -6.40 -17.17 6.58
C GLU A 115 -5.51 -15.96 6.93
N ALA A 116 -6.07 -14.76 6.86
CA ALA A 116 -5.46 -13.60 7.46
C ALA A 116 -6.24 -13.28 8.74
N ASP A 117 -5.54 -13.22 9.86
CA ASP A 117 -6.14 -13.06 11.18
C ASP A 117 -6.94 -11.77 11.34
N TYR A 118 -6.68 -10.76 10.50
CA TYR A 118 -7.33 -9.46 10.57
C TYR A 118 -8.52 -9.30 9.61
N ILE A 119 -8.77 -10.26 8.69
CA ILE A 119 -9.94 -10.22 7.82
C ILE A 119 -11.16 -10.60 8.65
N PRO A 120 -12.15 -9.72 8.80
CA PRO A 120 -13.39 -10.08 9.48
C PRO A 120 -13.98 -11.36 8.90
N ARG A 121 -14.47 -12.24 9.76
CA ARG A 121 -15.08 -13.53 9.33
C ARG A 121 -16.14 -13.35 8.24
N VAL A 122 -16.86 -12.23 8.28
CA VAL A 122 -17.89 -11.86 7.29
C VAL A 122 -17.35 -11.69 5.89
N LEU A 123 -16.07 -11.28 5.74
CA LEU A 123 -15.42 -11.18 4.43
C LEU A 123 -15.02 -12.55 3.90
N LYS A 124 -14.89 -13.57 4.77
CA LYS A 124 -14.56 -14.94 4.34
C LYS A 124 -15.68 -15.61 3.52
N ASP A 125 -16.89 -15.07 3.59
CA ASP A 125 -18.04 -15.56 2.82
C ASP A 125 -18.15 -14.90 1.44
N LEU A 126 -17.34 -13.87 1.14
CA LEU A 126 -17.25 -13.31 -0.19
C LEU A 126 -16.38 -14.20 -1.08
N GLU A 127 -16.93 -14.79 -2.12
CA GLU A 127 -16.19 -15.64 -3.09
C GLU A 127 -15.21 -14.83 -3.98
N LYS A 128 -15.06 -13.53 -3.73
CA LYS A 128 -14.34 -12.57 -4.57
C LYS A 128 -13.12 -12.00 -3.87
N SER A 129 -12.08 -11.72 -4.64
CA SER A 129 -10.90 -11.01 -4.14
C SER A 129 -11.19 -9.52 -3.99
N VAL A 130 -10.78 -8.96 -2.87
CA VAL A 130 -10.86 -7.53 -2.57
C VAL A 130 -9.48 -6.99 -2.26
N TYR A 131 -9.28 -5.68 -2.33
CA TYR A 131 -8.03 -5.02 -2.00
C TYR A 131 -8.28 -3.70 -1.26
N GLU A 132 -7.30 -3.30 -0.48
CA GLU A 132 -7.39 -2.07 0.32
C GLU A 132 -7.31 -0.85 -0.58
N PHE A 133 -8.27 0.10 -0.40
CA PHE A 133 -8.25 1.42 -1.03
C PHE A 133 -7.81 2.49 -0.05
N GLU A 134 -8.61 2.71 1.00
CA GLU A 134 -8.33 3.68 2.06
C GLU A 134 -8.44 3.01 3.42
N THR A 135 -7.60 3.45 4.35
CA THR A 135 -7.69 3.04 5.75
C THR A 135 -7.37 4.21 6.66
N ILE A 136 -8.12 4.33 7.75
CA ILE A 136 -7.84 5.27 8.83
C ILE A 136 -7.59 4.45 10.08
N PHE A 137 -6.41 4.67 10.66
CA PHE A 137 -6.04 4.10 11.96
C PHE A 137 -6.03 5.20 13.02
N ASN A 138 -6.47 4.85 14.21
CA ASN A 138 -6.22 5.61 15.42
C ASN A 138 -5.06 4.93 16.16
N VAL A 139 -3.93 5.60 16.25
CA VAL A 139 -2.71 5.07 16.87
C VAL A 139 -2.51 5.75 18.21
N LYS A 140 -2.53 4.97 19.30
CA LYS A 140 -2.37 5.47 20.66
C LYS A 140 -1.02 5.10 21.29
N ASN A 141 -0.38 4.09 20.74
CA ASN A 141 0.95 3.64 21.13
C ASN A 141 1.54 2.81 19.96
N PRO A 142 2.85 2.52 19.98
CA PRO A 142 3.54 1.83 18.88
C PRO A 142 3.00 0.44 18.50
N GLU A 143 2.23 -0.19 19.37
CA GLU A 143 1.72 -1.56 19.17
C GLU A 143 0.22 -1.62 18.88
N ASP A 144 -0.46 -0.46 18.90
CA ASP A 144 -1.92 -0.37 18.81
C ASP A 144 -2.36 0.50 17.63
N PHE A 145 -2.60 -0.15 16.51
CA PHE A 145 -3.15 0.44 15.28
C PHE A 145 -4.64 0.07 15.15
N ASP A 146 -5.48 0.79 15.89
CA ASP A 146 -6.93 0.57 15.88
C ASP A 146 -7.56 1.06 14.57
N THR A 147 -8.12 0.15 13.79
CA THR A 147 -8.78 0.46 12.52
C THR A 147 -10.11 1.16 12.77
N VAL A 148 -10.18 2.44 12.46
CA VAL A 148 -11.39 3.27 12.57
C VAL A 148 -12.24 3.19 11.30
N TYR A 149 -11.60 3.11 10.16
CA TYR A 149 -12.25 3.03 8.85
C TYR A 149 -11.39 2.22 7.90
N LYS A 150 -12.01 1.34 7.11
CA LYS A 150 -11.34 0.61 6.04
C LYS A 150 -12.29 0.45 4.86
N HIS A 151 -11.88 0.97 3.72
CA HIS A 151 -12.54 0.77 2.44
C HIS A 151 -11.80 -0.28 1.63
N LEU A 152 -12.53 -1.31 1.24
CA LEU A 152 -12.07 -2.41 0.40
C LEU A 152 -12.78 -2.33 -0.94
N GLY A 153 -12.02 -2.38 -2.01
CA GLY A 153 -12.53 -2.37 -3.37
C GLY A 153 -12.52 -3.74 -4.02
N SER A 154 -13.43 -3.95 -4.97
CA SER A 154 -13.42 -5.10 -5.85
C SER A 154 -13.37 -4.65 -7.32
N ALA A 155 -12.63 -5.41 -8.14
CA ALA A 155 -12.66 -5.22 -9.60
C ALA A 155 -13.96 -5.72 -10.25
N GLU A 156 -14.76 -6.49 -9.50
CA GLU A 156 -16.02 -7.05 -9.96
C GLU A 156 -17.20 -6.42 -9.22
N PRO A 157 -18.38 -6.32 -9.85
CA PRO A 157 -19.57 -5.83 -9.18
C PRO A 157 -19.94 -6.70 -7.98
N ILE A 158 -19.96 -6.11 -6.80
CA ILE A 158 -20.33 -6.77 -5.54
C ILE A 158 -21.42 -6.02 -4.77
N GLY A 159 -21.76 -4.80 -5.22
CA GLY A 159 -22.60 -3.89 -4.47
C GLY A 159 -21.96 -3.41 -3.17
N PHE A 160 -22.62 -2.47 -2.51
CA PHE A 160 -22.17 -1.99 -1.21
C PHE A 160 -22.41 -3.04 -0.13
N GLN A 161 -21.39 -3.32 0.65
CA GLN A 161 -21.44 -4.22 1.80
C GLN A 161 -20.76 -3.56 3.01
N ASN A 162 -21.36 -3.74 4.18
CA ASN A 162 -20.80 -3.28 5.44
C ASN A 162 -20.67 -4.48 6.39
N PRO A 163 -19.60 -5.28 6.25
CA PRO A 163 -19.41 -6.49 7.03
C PRO A 163 -19.15 -6.25 8.51
N SER A 164 -18.72 -5.04 8.87
CA SER A 164 -18.54 -4.61 10.26
C SER A 164 -18.65 -3.09 10.34
N PRO A 165 -18.85 -2.49 11.52
CA PRO A 165 -19.03 -1.05 11.66
C PRO A 165 -17.92 -0.18 11.03
N ASN A 166 -16.73 -0.73 10.90
CA ASN A 166 -15.53 0.00 10.43
C ASN A 166 -15.07 -0.43 9.04
N PHE A 167 -15.71 -1.42 8.41
CA PHE A 167 -15.30 -1.99 7.13
C PHE A 167 -16.40 -1.79 6.09
N TYR A 168 -15.99 -1.29 4.94
CA TYR A 168 -16.85 -1.04 3.78
C TYR A 168 -16.27 -1.77 2.59
N VAL A 169 -17.10 -2.47 1.84
CA VAL A 169 -16.70 -3.17 0.61
C VAL A 169 -17.57 -2.66 -0.51
N THR A 170 -16.96 -2.14 -1.57
CA THR A 170 -17.66 -1.58 -2.71
C THR A 170 -16.96 -1.86 -4.03
N GLU A 171 -17.66 -1.67 -5.13
CA GLU A 171 -17.12 -1.64 -6.49
C GLU A 171 -16.76 -0.21 -6.93
N HIS A 172 -17.11 0.79 -6.13
CA HIS A 172 -16.82 2.18 -6.44
C HIS A 172 -15.34 2.49 -6.28
N PRO A 173 -14.79 3.32 -7.16
CA PRO A 173 -13.40 3.70 -7.05
C PRO A 173 -13.15 4.53 -5.78
N GLY A 174 -12.10 4.18 -5.06
CA GLY A 174 -11.61 5.02 -3.98
C GLY A 174 -10.94 6.29 -4.52
N LEU A 175 -10.49 7.14 -3.59
CA LEU A 175 -9.87 8.44 -3.90
C LEU A 175 -8.69 8.29 -4.88
N THR A 176 -7.84 7.31 -4.65
CA THR A 176 -6.64 7.09 -5.48
C THR A 176 -6.97 6.58 -6.87
N LYS A 177 -7.97 5.72 -7.01
CA LYS A 177 -8.43 5.25 -8.32
C LYS A 177 -9.09 6.37 -9.13
N THR A 178 -9.79 7.27 -8.46
CA THR A 178 -10.28 8.49 -9.11
C THR A 178 -9.13 9.37 -9.58
N TYR A 179 -8.07 9.51 -8.77
CA TYR A 179 -6.87 10.25 -9.18
C TYR A 179 -6.15 9.59 -10.35
N GLU A 180 -6.07 8.25 -10.37
CA GLU A 180 -5.54 7.50 -11.52
C GLU A 180 -6.35 7.77 -12.80
N ALA A 181 -7.68 7.78 -12.71
CA ALA A 181 -8.56 8.08 -13.84
C ALA A 181 -8.31 9.49 -14.38
N VAL A 182 -8.19 10.49 -13.52
CA VAL A 182 -7.83 11.86 -13.92
C VAL A 182 -6.44 11.90 -14.56
N THR A 183 -5.49 11.13 -14.03
CA THR A 183 -4.14 11.02 -14.60
C THR A 183 -4.17 10.46 -16.03
N GLN A 184 -4.98 9.43 -16.27
CA GLN A 184 -5.17 8.86 -17.61
C GLN A 184 -5.92 9.84 -18.54
N TYR A 185 -6.90 10.57 -18.01
CA TYR A 185 -7.59 11.61 -18.77
C TYR A 185 -6.64 12.72 -19.23
N CYS A 186 -5.62 13.05 -18.43
CA CYS A 186 -4.55 13.97 -18.80
C CYS A 186 -3.54 13.38 -19.82
N GLY A 187 -3.75 12.16 -20.29
CA GLY A 187 -2.92 11.50 -21.30
C GLY A 187 -1.67 10.80 -20.73
N PHE A 188 -1.61 10.58 -19.43
CA PHE A 188 -0.54 9.85 -18.77
C PHE A 188 -0.95 8.39 -18.48
N GLN A 189 0.00 7.58 -18.03
CA GLN A 189 -0.31 6.25 -17.52
C GLN A 189 -0.84 6.35 -16.08
N ALA A 190 -1.67 5.41 -15.65
CA ALA A 190 -2.26 5.40 -14.29
C ALA A 190 -1.22 5.59 -13.18
N ILE A 191 -0.05 4.94 -13.33
CA ILE A 191 1.07 5.03 -12.38
C ILE A 191 1.77 6.41 -12.38
N ASP A 192 1.50 7.25 -13.36
CA ASP A 192 2.15 8.56 -13.51
C ASP A 192 1.50 9.67 -12.66
N ALA A 193 0.89 9.34 -11.54
CA ALA A 193 0.22 10.28 -10.64
C ALA A 193 1.08 11.53 -10.31
N GLY A 194 2.39 11.35 -10.15
CA GLY A 194 3.33 12.44 -9.94
C GLY A 194 3.39 13.45 -11.11
N LYS A 195 3.12 13.03 -12.33
CA LYS A 195 3.04 13.95 -13.49
C LYS A 195 1.79 14.83 -13.40
N THR A 196 0.66 14.27 -12.99
CA THR A 196 -0.58 15.00 -12.76
C THR A 196 -0.39 16.02 -11.62
N MET A 197 0.26 15.64 -10.52
CA MET A 197 0.63 16.57 -9.46
C MET A 197 1.50 17.72 -9.98
N GLY A 198 2.50 17.41 -10.80
CA GLY A 198 3.36 18.40 -11.42
C GLY A 198 2.64 19.31 -12.42
N LEU A 199 1.53 18.84 -13.02
CA LEU A 199 0.70 19.62 -13.95
C LEU A 199 -0.25 20.59 -13.23
N ALA A 200 -0.70 20.23 -12.02
CA ALA A 200 -1.71 20.98 -11.27
C ALA A 200 -1.41 22.49 -11.10
N PRO A 201 -0.16 22.94 -10.80
CA PRO A 201 0.16 24.37 -10.66
C PRO A 201 -0.01 25.20 -11.94
N TYR A 202 -0.05 24.56 -13.10
CA TYR A 202 -0.24 25.24 -14.39
C TYR A 202 -1.72 25.38 -14.77
N GLY A 203 -2.61 24.68 -14.03
CA GLY A 203 -4.04 24.78 -14.19
C GLY A 203 -4.58 26.14 -13.76
N LYS A 204 -5.74 26.50 -14.29
CA LYS A 204 -6.52 27.65 -13.83
C LYS A 204 -7.86 27.14 -13.31
N PRO A 205 -8.41 27.72 -12.23
CA PRO A 205 -9.78 27.42 -11.84
C PRO A 205 -10.74 27.59 -13.02
N ASN A 206 -11.58 26.63 -13.23
CA ASN A 206 -12.66 26.70 -14.21
C ASN A 206 -13.98 26.56 -13.45
N GLU A 207 -14.77 27.62 -13.41
CA GLU A 207 -16.05 27.66 -12.70
C GLU A 207 -17.15 26.85 -13.41
N ASP A 208 -16.94 26.51 -14.69
CA ASP A 208 -17.86 25.64 -15.46
C ASP A 208 -17.69 24.16 -15.10
N LEU A 209 -16.60 23.78 -14.44
CA LEU A 209 -16.40 22.41 -13.96
C LEU A 209 -16.96 22.26 -12.55
N PRO A 210 -17.76 21.22 -12.31
CA PRO A 210 -18.22 20.93 -10.95
C PRO A 210 -17.00 20.77 -10.04
N ARG A 211 -17.05 21.38 -8.87
CA ARG A 211 -16.03 21.14 -7.86
C ARG A 211 -16.12 19.68 -7.45
N PHE A 212 -15.01 19.02 -7.42
CA PHE A 212 -14.90 17.62 -7.05
C PHE A 212 -15.36 17.36 -5.61
N LEU A 213 -15.31 18.37 -4.76
CA LEU A 213 -15.76 18.39 -3.39
C LEU A 213 -16.61 19.66 -3.17
N ASP A 214 -17.83 19.67 -3.70
CA ASP A 214 -18.76 20.76 -3.39
C ASP A 214 -19.82 20.28 -2.35
N ASP A 215 -20.66 21.19 -1.86
CA ASP A 215 -21.60 20.92 -0.77
C ASP A 215 -22.69 19.87 -1.06
N ASN A 216 -22.65 19.25 -2.24
CA ASN A 216 -23.61 18.25 -2.71
C ASN A 216 -23.19 16.79 -2.43
N TYR A 217 -22.17 16.58 -1.57
CA TYR A 217 -21.83 15.22 -1.15
C TYR A 217 -22.90 14.63 -0.30
N GLU A 218 -23.40 13.51 -0.73
CA GLU A 218 -24.19 12.65 0.12
C GLU A 218 -23.31 11.56 0.73
N TRP A 219 -23.30 11.51 2.04
CA TRP A 219 -22.82 10.36 2.78
C TRP A 219 -23.93 9.32 2.84
N VAL A 220 -23.93 8.37 1.91
CA VAL A 220 -24.85 7.24 1.95
C VAL A 220 -24.18 6.11 2.71
N ASN A 221 -24.80 5.69 3.83
CA ASN A 221 -24.31 4.60 4.68
C ASN A 221 -22.83 4.76 5.13
N ARG A 222 -22.37 6.00 5.35
CA ARG A 222 -20.97 6.35 5.66
C ARG A 222 -19.98 6.19 4.51
N GLU A 223 -20.44 6.03 3.31
CA GLU A 223 -19.65 6.05 2.10
C GLU A 223 -19.80 7.41 1.41
N LEU A 224 -18.68 8.00 0.96
CA LEU A 224 -18.70 9.19 0.13
C LEU A 224 -19.11 8.79 -1.28
N VAL A 225 -20.34 9.12 -1.66
CA VAL A 225 -20.77 8.95 -3.04
C VAL A 225 -20.36 10.18 -3.82
N LEU A 226 -19.45 9.99 -4.76
CA LEU A 226 -19.06 11.03 -5.70
C LEU A 226 -20.16 11.19 -6.75
N PRO A 227 -20.50 12.43 -7.15
CA PRO A 227 -21.53 12.71 -8.13
C PRO A 227 -21.17 12.16 -9.52
#